data_e7b2663a61ae0afca7cd902751a9aef7
#
_entry.id   e7b2663a61ae0afca7cd902751a9aef7
#
_cell.length_a   1.000
_cell.length_b   1.000
_cell.length_c   1.000
_cell.angle_alpha   90.00
_cell.angle_beta   90.00
_cell.angle_gamma   90.00
#
_symmetry.space_group_name_H-M   'P 1'
#
loop_
_entity.id
_entity.type
_entity.pdbx_description
1 polymer ?
#
loop_
_entity_poly.entity_id
_entity_poly.type
_entity_poly.pdbx_seq_one_letter_code
_entity_poly.pdbx_strand_id
1 'polypeptide(L)'
;MVFGIWPILKEYELMKKVVMFLAPLALLTLGACATPFNAEVSRFQELPAPQGQTFVIRAANPANAGGIEFGQYAALVATELQEVGYVPASGPNADMTVVLDYAVDEGKERNVVRRDPFYDPYWGFGSFYRPYVVRTRQGARYVVGYYDPFLYSGFNRPYDVDSFTVYTANLDMKIDRNNDGKRLFEGKAEAKSRSNKLPHLVPNLIEAMFTGFPGNGGETVRISVAPEEKR
;
A
#
# COMPACT_ATOMS: atom_id res chain seq x y z
N MET A 1 53.99 2.47 -48.00
CA MET A 1 53.75 2.47 -46.52
C MET A 1 52.25 2.55 -46.23
N VAL A 2 51.60 1.42 -46.10
CA VAL A 2 50.18 1.35 -45.70
C VAL A 2 50.12 0.40 -44.51
N PHE A 3 50.44 0.91 -43.35
CA PHE A 3 50.38 0.17 -42.10
C PHE A 3 49.31 0.80 -41.21
N GLY A 4 48.33 0.02 -40.80
CA GLY A 4 47.79 0.15 -39.42
C GLY A 4 46.36 0.64 -39.22
N ILE A 5 45.38 0.49 -40.12
CA ILE A 5 43.99 0.82 -39.82
C ILE A 5 43.17 -0.43 -39.43
N TRP A 6 43.60 -1.62 -39.76
CA TRP A 6 42.85 -2.87 -39.51
C TRP A 6 42.65 -3.25 -38.02
N PRO A 7 43.61 -3.07 -37.09
CA PRO A 7 43.31 -3.40 -35.68
C PRO A 7 42.25 -2.50 -35.06
N ILE A 8 42.22 -1.22 -35.42
CA ILE A 8 41.24 -0.22 -34.84
C ILE A 8 39.79 -0.54 -35.29
N LEU A 9 39.63 -1.00 -36.53
CA LEU A 9 38.29 -1.38 -37.03
C LEU A 9 37.74 -2.65 -36.33
N LYS A 10 38.61 -3.58 -35.98
CA LYS A 10 38.23 -4.81 -35.30
C LYS A 10 37.85 -4.57 -33.85
N GLU A 11 38.49 -3.67 -33.15
CA GLU A 11 38.11 -3.26 -31.80
C GLU A 11 36.78 -2.47 -31.78
N TYR A 12 36.57 -1.61 -32.79
CA TYR A 12 35.31 -0.87 -32.92
C TYR A 12 34.09 -1.78 -33.14
N GLU A 13 34.23 -2.82 -33.97
CA GLU A 13 33.17 -3.83 -34.19
C GLU A 13 32.94 -4.68 -32.94
N LEU A 14 33.97 -4.98 -32.16
CA LEU A 14 33.82 -5.71 -30.90
C LEU A 14 33.12 -4.85 -29.86
N MET A 15 33.48 -3.56 -29.73
CA MET A 15 32.79 -2.62 -28.83
C MET A 15 31.32 -2.44 -29.18
N LYS A 16 30.95 -2.32 -30.47
CA LYS A 16 29.56 -2.24 -30.90
C LYS A 16 28.77 -3.47 -30.47
N LYS A 17 29.31 -4.67 -30.62
CA LYS A 17 28.66 -5.91 -30.22
C LYS A 17 28.48 -5.98 -28.68
N VAL A 18 29.51 -5.59 -27.93
CA VAL A 18 29.43 -5.54 -26.45
C VAL A 18 28.38 -4.53 -25.98
N VAL A 19 28.33 -3.32 -26.56
CA VAL A 19 27.33 -2.32 -26.23
C VAL A 19 25.91 -2.78 -26.61
N MET A 20 25.76 -3.46 -27.75
CA MET A 20 24.49 -3.98 -28.24
C MET A 20 23.92 -5.09 -27.35
N PHE A 21 24.77 -5.86 -26.65
CA PHE A 21 24.37 -6.88 -25.67
C PHE A 21 24.21 -6.33 -24.25
N LEU A 22 24.97 -5.30 -23.86
CA LEU A 22 24.87 -4.67 -22.54
C LEU A 22 23.68 -3.71 -22.40
N ALA A 23 23.28 -3.05 -23.47
CA ALA A 23 22.17 -2.10 -23.45
C ALA A 23 20.82 -2.73 -23.03
N PRO A 24 20.38 -3.89 -23.56
CA PRO A 24 19.14 -4.51 -23.11
C PRO A 24 19.23 -5.06 -21.68
N LEU A 25 20.41 -5.47 -21.21
CA LEU A 25 20.60 -5.95 -19.85
C LEU A 25 20.49 -4.80 -18.83
N ALA A 26 20.96 -3.61 -19.16
CA ALA A 26 20.84 -2.41 -18.32
C ALA A 26 19.37 -1.91 -18.21
N LEU A 27 18.55 -2.13 -19.24
CA LEU A 27 17.13 -1.76 -19.24
C LEU A 27 16.28 -2.67 -18.34
N LEU A 28 16.69 -3.91 -18.10
CA LEU A 28 16.01 -4.87 -17.23
C LEU A 28 16.16 -4.53 -15.73
N THR A 29 17.13 -3.72 -15.34
CA THR A 29 17.39 -3.36 -13.94
C THR A 29 16.63 -2.13 -13.46
N LEU A 30 15.95 -1.39 -14.33
CA LEU A 30 15.22 -0.16 -13.98
C LEU A 30 13.80 -0.38 -13.39
N GLY A 31 13.32 -1.61 -13.34
CA GLY A 31 11.95 -1.93 -12.90
C GLY A 31 11.75 -2.15 -11.40
N ALA A 32 12.78 -2.07 -10.56
CA ALA A 32 12.78 -2.71 -9.24
C ALA A 32 12.41 -1.84 -8.01
N CYS A 33 11.90 -0.62 -8.17
CA CYS A 33 11.64 0.28 -7.03
C CYS A 33 10.16 0.55 -6.74
N ALA A 34 9.25 -0.37 -7.06
CA ALA A 34 7.86 -0.21 -6.65
C ALA A 34 7.68 -0.76 -5.22
N THR A 35 7.18 0.08 -4.31
CA THR A 35 6.94 -0.31 -2.91
C THR A 35 5.71 -1.20 -2.83
N PRO A 36 5.79 -2.41 -2.24
CA PRO A 36 4.64 -3.30 -2.10
C PRO A 36 3.59 -2.66 -1.18
N PHE A 37 2.32 -2.95 -1.46
CA PHE A 37 1.22 -2.56 -0.61
C PHE A 37 1.06 -3.60 0.50
N ASN A 38 1.07 -3.15 1.76
CA ASN A 38 0.95 -4.03 2.91
C ASN A 38 -0.38 -3.81 3.61
N ALA A 39 -1.14 -4.88 3.77
CA ALA A 39 -2.39 -4.91 4.51
C ALA A 39 -2.36 -5.93 5.65
N GLU A 40 -3.08 -5.65 6.72
CA GLU A 40 -3.38 -6.57 7.80
C GLU A 40 -4.80 -7.07 7.61
N VAL A 41 -4.97 -8.39 7.50
CA VAL A 41 -6.25 -9.02 7.17
C VAL A 41 -6.66 -9.95 8.29
N SER A 42 -7.81 -9.70 8.90
CA SER A 42 -8.44 -10.55 9.91
C SER A 42 -9.67 -11.23 9.30
N ARG A 43 -9.81 -12.53 9.51
CA ARG A 43 -10.89 -13.34 8.91
C ARG A 43 -11.50 -14.28 9.93
N PHE A 44 -12.83 -14.36 9.90
CA PHE A 44 -13.63 -15.35 10.62
C PHE A 44 -14.56 -16.02 9.60
N GLN A 45 -14.58 -17.34 9.52
CA GLN A 45 -15.33 -18.00 8.48
C GLN A 45 -15.96 -19.32 8.95
N GLU A 46 -17.15 -19.58 8.43
CA GLU A 46 -17.91 -20.83 8.47
C GLU A 46 -18.51 -21.11 7.07
N LEU A 47 -17.75 -20.74 6.03
CA LEU A 47 -18.18 -20.94 4.64
C LEU A 47 -18.26 -22.43 4.32
N PRO A 48 -19.33 -22.89 3.69
CA PRO A 48 -19.38 -24.25 3.12
C PRO A 48 -18.43 -24.33 1.92
N ALA A 49 -17.98 -25.54 1.59
CA ALA A 49 -17.23 -25.76 0.36
C ALA A 49 -18.02 -25.24 -0.85
N PRO A 50 -17.38 -24.52 -1.80
CA PRO A 50 -18.08 -23.97 -2.97
C PRO A 50 -18.67 -25.10 -3.83
N GLN A 51 -19.98 -25.01 -4.09
CA GLN A 51 -20.77 -25.95 -4.90
C GLN A 51 -21.70 -25.20 -5.87
N GLY A 52 -21.27 -24.01 -6.32
CA GLY A 52 -22.05 -23.16 -7.20
C GLY A 52 -23.13 -22.34 -6.51
N GLN A 53 -23.03 -22.10 -5.18
CA GLN A 53 -23.94 -21.20 -4.47
C GLN A 53 -23.90 -19.81 -5.09
N THR A 54 -25.09 -19.22 -5.20
CA THR A 54 -25.25 -17.91 -5.82
C THR A 54 -25.09 -16.79 -4.81
N PHE A 55 -24.54 -15.65 -5.26
CA PHE A 55 -24.38 -14.47 -4.41
C PHE A 55 -24.81 -13.16 -5.08
N VAL A 56 -25.18 -12.19 -4.26
CA VAL A 56 -25.37 -10.77 -4.62
C VAL A 56 -24.48 -9.91 -3.75
N ILE A 57 -24.00 -8.78 -4.29
CA ILE A 57 -23.17 -7.83 -3.54
C ILE A 57 -23.97 -6.57 -3.24
N ARG A 58 -23.89 -6.10 -2.01
CA ARG A 58 -24.57 -4.89 -1.54
C ARG A 58 -23.59 -3.98 -0.79
N ALA A 59 -23.79 -2.67 -0.93
CA ALA A 59 -23.10 -1.69 -0.11
C ALA A 59 -23.64 -1.73 1.31
N ALA A 60 -22.76 -1.70 2.32
CA ALA A 60 -23.14 -1.53 3.71
C ALA A 60 -23.68 -0.11 3.95
N ASN A 61 -23.01 0.90 3.36
CA ASN A 61 -23.47 2.28 3.39
C ASN A 61 -24.46 2.52 2.25
N PRO A 62 -25.74 2.86 2.53
CA PRO A 62 -26.74 3.14 1.50
C PRO A 62 -26.35 4.29 0.55
N ALA A 63 -25.53 5.23 0.99
CA ALA A 63 -25.05 6.34 0.17
C ALA A 63 -24.18 5.87 -1.01
N ASN A 64 -23.53 4.72 -0.89
CA ASN A 64 -22.69 4.13 -1.94
C ASN A 64 -23.51 3.22 -2.88
N ALA A 65 -24.76 2.87 -2.50
CA ALA A 65 -25.59 1.96 -3.27
C ALA A 65 -25.92 2.56 -4.66
N GLY A 66 -25.65 1.79 -5.72
CA GLY A 66 -25.87 2.25 -7.10
C GLY A 66 -24.83 3.23 -7.64
N GLY A 67 -23.81 3.59 -6.84
CA GLY A 67 -22.68 4.42 -7.28
C GLY A 67 -21.77 3.68 -8.27
N ILE A 68 -21.20 4.42 -9.22
CA ILE A 68 -20.25 3.86 -10.22
C ILE A 68 -18.99 3.30 -9.51
N GLU A 69 -18.48 4.01 -8.53
CA GLU A 69 -17.31 3.59 -7.74
C GLU A 69 -17.57 2.26 -7.03
N PHE A 70 -18.69 2.17 -6.30
CA PHE A 70 -19.10 0.92 -5.64
C PHE A 70 -19.25 -0.22 -6.64
N GLY A 71 -19.86 0.05 -7.82
CA GLY A 71 -20.03 -0.93 -8.88
C GLY A 71 -18.70 -1.52 -9.38
N GLN A 72 -17.66 -0.71 -9.48
CA GLN A 72 -16.32 -1.18 -9.86
C GLN A 72 -15.71 -2.10 -8.79
N TYR A 73 -15.77 -1.71 -7.51
CA TYR A 73 -15.25 -2.54 -6.42
C TYR A 73 -16.07 -3.83 -6.24
N ALA A 74 -17.37 -3.76 -6.37
CA ALA A 74 -18.24 -4.94 -6.35
C ALA A 74 -17.91 -5.90 -7.50
N ALA A 75 -17.55 -5.41 -8.68
CA ALA A 75 -17.14 -6.24 -9.80
C ALA A 75 -15.81 -6.97 -9.50
N LEU A 76 -14.84 -6.31 -8.85
CA LEU A 76 -13.59 -6.97 -8.41
C LEU A 76 -13.89 -8.09 -7.42
N VAL A 77 -14.69 -7.82 -6.37
CA VAL A 77 -15.09 -8.83 -5.39
C VAL A 77 -15.85 -10.00 -6.05
N ALA A 78 -16.69 -9.70 -7.06
CA ALA A 78 -17.41 -10.73 -7.81
C ALA A 78 -16.47 -11.63 -8.60
N THR A 79 -15.41 -11.07 -9.21
CA THR A 79 -14.39 -11.85 -9.92
C THR A 79 -13.67 -12.79 -8.98
N GLU A 80 -13.19 -12.29 -7.84
CA GLU A 80 -12.51 -13.09 -6.83
C GLU A 80 -13.41 -14.25 -6.30
N LEU A 81 -14.68 -13.96 -6.00
CA LEU A 81 -15.62 -15.00 -5.55
C LEU A 81 -15.91 -16.06 -6.62
N GLN A 82 -15.92 -15.65 -7.91
CA GLN A 82 -16.06 -16.61 -9.03
C GLN A 82 -14.84 -17.51 -9.17
N GLU A 83 -13.63 -17.00 -8.95
CA GLU A 83 -12.40 -17.80 -8.96
C GLU A 83 -12.40 -18.86 -7.83
N VAL A 84 -13.03 -18.54 -6.70
CA VAL A 84 -13.23 -19.50 -5.58
C VAL A 84 -14.28 -20.55 -5.91
N GLY A 85 -15.22 -20.27 -6.86
CA GLY A 85 -16.26 -21.21 -7.31
C GLY A 85 -17.69 -20.83 -6.92
N TYR A 86 -17.93 -19.60 -6.45
CA TYR A 86 -19.27 -19.06 -6.26
C TYR A 86 -19.81 -18.44 -7.55
N VAL A 87 -21.13 -18.30 -7.68
CA VAL A 87 -21.77 -17.83 -8.92
C VAL A 87 -22.54 -16.52 -8.66
N PRO A 88 -22.32 -15.46 -9.47
CA PRO A 88 -23.11 -14.24 -9.31
C PRO A 88 -24.57 -14.50 -9.70
N ALA A 89 -25.50 -14.07 -8.83
CA ALA A 89 -26.93 -14.18 -9.10
C ALA A 89 -27.38 -13.10 -10.09
N SER A 90 -28.23 -13.48 -11.04
CA SER A 90 -28.86 -12.57 -11.99
C SER A 90 -30.16 -11.90 -11.46
N GLY A 91 -30.53 -12.21 -10.22
CA GLY A 91 -31.81 -11.74 -9.62
C GLY A 91 -31.76 -11.65 -8.09
N PRO A 92 -32.88 -11.27 -7.45
CA PRO A 92 -32.93 -11.05 -6.01
C PRO A 92 -32.82 -12.32 -5.17
N ASN A 93 -33.00 -13.49 -5.75
CA ASN A 93 -33.01 -14.79 -5.06
C ASN A 93 -31.62 -15.43 -5.12
N ALA A 94 -30.65 -14.84 -4.44
CA ALA A 94 -29.33 -15.42 -4.23
C ALA A 94 -29.30 -16.27 -2.95
N ASP A 95 -28.41 -17.28 -2.90
CA ASP A 95 -28.19 -18.07 -1.68
C ASP A 95 -27.48 -17.24 -0.59
N MET A 96 -26.66 -16.28 -1.00
CA MET A 96 -25.84 -15.44 -0.11
C MET A 96 -25.90 -13.98 -0.50
N THR A 97 -25.76 -13.12 0.51
CA THR A 97 -25.55 -11.68 0.34
C THR A 97 -24.16 -11.31 0.86
N VAL A 98 -23.36 -10.72 -0.02
CA VAL A 98 -22.04 -10.14 0.32
C VAL A 98 -22.26 -8.66 0.62
N VAL A 99 -21.96 -8.24 1.83
CA VAL A 99 -22.02 -6.84 2.25
C VAL A 99 -20.62 -6.29 2.27
N LEU A 100 -20.40 -5.23 1.50
CA LEU A 100 -19.09 -4.58 1.34
C LEU A 100 -19.14 -3.16 1.88
N ASP A 101 -18.16 -2.82 2.72
CA ASP A 101 -17.90 -1.47 3.22
C ASP A 101 -16.45 -1.11 3.03
N TYR A 102 -16.18 0.15 2.71
CA TYR A 102 -14.83 0.65 2.57
C TYR A 102 -14.76 2.12 2.97
N ALA A 103 -13.66 2.47 3.61
CA ALA A 103 -13.42 3.83 4.07
C ALA A 103 -11.92 4.14 4.15
N VAL A 104 -11.61 5.43 4.17
CA VAL A 104 -10.30 5.95 4.54
C VAL A 104 -10.49 7.02 5.60
N ASP A 105 -9.64 7.04 6.61
CA ASP A 105 -9.70 8.03 7.68
C ASP A 105 -9.19 9.43 7.22
N GLU A 106 -9.36 10.44 8.07
CA GLU A 106 -8.88 11.81 7.80
C GLU A 106 -7.35 11.93 7.83
N GLY A 107 -6.67 10.84 8.24
CA GLY A 107 -5.22 10.79 8.35
C GLY A 107 -4.68 11.41 9.65
N LYS A 108 -3.49 10.92 10.02
CA LYS A 108 -2.74 11.40 11.19
C LYS A 108 -1.40 11.95 10.75
N GLU A 109 -1.11 13.19 11.11
CA GLU A 109 0.21 13.80 10.85
C GLU A 109 1.28 13.07 11.68
N ARG A 110 2.35 12.66 11.02
CA ARG A 110 3.55 12.06 11.61
C ARG A 110 4.75 12.95 11.31
N ASN A 111 5.49 13.29 12.35
CA ASN A 111 6.72 14.05 12.25
C ASN A 111 7.91 13.11 12.45
N VAL A 112 8.82 13.07 11.48
CA VAL A 112 10.07 12.33 11.55
C VAL A 112 11.23 13.31 11.55
N VAL A 113 12.02 13.27 12.61
CA VAL A 113 13.26 14.03 12.69
C VAL A 113 14.34 13.23 11.96
N ARG A 114 14.82 13.72 10.84
CA ARG A 114 16.00 13.14 10.17
C ARG A 114 17.25 13.55 10.94
N ARG A 115 17.96 12.55 11.42
CA ARG A 115 19.34 12.76 11.91
C ARG A 115 20.24 12.90 10.68
N ASP A 116 21.06 13.94 10.67
CA ASP A 116 22.13 14.06 9.67
C ASP A 116 23.10 12.88 9.85
N PRO A 117 23.30 12.01 8.82
CA PRO A 117 24.22 10.88 8.91
C PRO A 117 25.68 11.30 9.11
N PHE A 118 26.02 12.57 8.89
CA PHE A 118 27.35 13.13 9.10
C PHE A 118 27.53 13.75 10.50
N TYR A 119 26.51 13.69 11.35
CA TYR A 119 26.62 14.16 12.71
C TYR A 119 27.26 13.08 13.59
N ASP A 120 28.56 13.20 13.81
CA ASP A 120 29.32 12.32 14.70
C ASP A 120 29.15 12.82 16.16
N PRO A 121 28.49 12.03 17.04
CA PRO A 121 28.35 12.40 18.46
C PRO A 121 29.67 12.34 19.24
N TYR A 122 30.75 11.86 18.63
CA TYR A 122 32.04 11.70 19.29
C TYR A 122 32.82 13.01 19.50
N TRP A 123 32.47 14.09 18.82
CA TRP A 123 33.10 15.42 18.97
C TRP A 123 32.53 16.25 20.12
N GLY A 124 32.06 15.63 21.19
CA GLY A 124 31.97 16.24 22.52
C GLY A 124 30.88 17.30 22.76
N PHE A 125 29.99 17.60 21.83
CA PHE A 125 28.94 18.60 22.00
C PHE A 125 27.56 18.03 22.28
N GLY A 126 27.43 16.73 22.52
CA GLY A 126 26.16 16.01 22.66
C GLY A 126 25.36 16.22 23.96
N SER A 127 25.86 17.01 24.92
CA SER A 127 25.21 17.12 26.24
C SER A 127 24.14 18.20 26.37
N PHE A 128 23.94 19.04 25.37
CA PHE A 128 23.09 20.23 25.52
C PHE A 128 21.79 20.21 24.72
N TYR A 129 21.49 19.12 24.01
CA TYR A 129 20.27 19.01 23.21
C TYR A 129 19.16 18.31 23.99
N ARG A 130 18.17 19.07 24.44
CA ARG A 130 16.92 18.50 24.96
C ARG A 130 15.78 18.83 24.01
N PRO A 131 15.03 17.82 23.54
CA PRO A 131 13.82 18.09 22.78
C PRO A 131 12.77 18.74 23.68
N TYR A 132 12.16 19.82 23.21
CA TYR A 132 11.01 20.42 23.86
C TYR A 132 9.82 20.50 22.90
N VAL A 133 8.62 20.44 23.46
CA VAL A 133 7.38 20.46 22.69
C VAL A 133 6.87 21.89 22.63
N VAL A 134 6.78 22.44 21.41
CA VAL A 134 6.13 23.74 21.18
C VAL A 134 4.68 23.44 20.75
N ARG A 135 3.72 23.92 21.55
CA ARG A 135 2.30 23.87 21.17
C ARG A 135 1.95 25.12 20.38
N THR A 136 1.52 24.94 19.14
CA THR A 136 0.99 25.97 18.28
C THR A 136 -0.52 25.80 18.11
N ARG A 137 -1.22 26.79 17.54
CA ARG A 137 -2.65 26.67 17.20
C ARG A 137 -2.94 25.53 16.21
N GLN A 138 -1.93 25.00 15.52
CA GLN A 138 -2.01 23.91 14.52
C GLN A 138 -1.55 22.55 15.06
N GLY A 139 -1.24 22.44 16.36
CA GLY A 139 -0.80 21.19 16.99
C GLY A 139 0.50 21.32 17.78
N ALA A 140 0.96 20.20 18.34
CA ALA A 140 2.20 20.12 19.09
C ALA A 140 3.36 19.75 18.16
N ARG A 141 4.42 20.54 18.13
CA ARG A 141 5.66 20.26 17.39
C ARG A 141 6.79 19.97 18.36
N TYR A 142 7.56 18.93 18.07
CA TYR A 142 8.82 18.68 18.76
C TYR A 142 9.89 19.57 18.13
N VAL A 143 10.49 20.44 18.95
CA VAL A 143 11.62 21.25 18.53
C VAL A 143 12.81 20.79 19.36
N VAL A 144 13.89 20.39 18.69
CA VAL A 144 15.17 20.10 19.34
C VAL A 144 16.03 21.32 19.09
N GLY A 145 16.30 22.08 20.13
CA GLY A 145 17.10 23.28 20.02
C GLY A 145 18.01 23.48 21.22
N TYR A 146 19.23 23.90 20.95
CA TYR A 146 20.10 24.56 21.89
C TYR A 146 20.09 26.05 21.56
N TYR A 147 19.78 26.87 22.53
CA TYR A 147 19.89 28.32 22.38
C TYR A 147 21.28 28.74 22.81
N ASP A 148 22.21 28.80 21.86
CA ASP A 148 23.48 29.49 22.04
C ASP A 148 23.47 30.73 21.17
N PRO A 149 23.42 31.94 21.75
CA PRO A 149 23.42 33.20 21.01
C PRO A 149 24.69 33.42 20.17
N PHE A 150 25.77 32.71 20.46
CA PHE A 150 27.06 32.85 19.77
C PHE A 150 27.15 31.96 18.51
N LEU A 151 26.39 30.87 18.43
CA LEU A 151 26.35 29.93 17.28
C LEU A 151 25.25 30.29 16.25
N TYR A 152 24.49 31.31 16.48
CA TYR A 152 23.40 31.72 15.58
C TYR A 152 23.85 32.43 14.30
N SER A 153 25.14 32.64 14.12
CA SER A 153 25.69 33.21 12.90
C SER A 153 26.06 32.18 11.85
N GLY A 154 25.07 31.62 11.17
CA GLY A 154 25.24 31.19 9.77
C GLY A 154 25.51 29.70 9.49
N PHE A 155 25.69 28.82 10.46
CA PHE A 155 26.00 27.39 10.20
C PHE A 155 24.98 26.40 10.76
N ASN A 156 23.93 26.84 11.40
CA ASN A 156 22.86 25.98 11.88
C ASN A 156 21.92 25.63 10.72
N ARG A 157 22.12 24.48 10.08
CA ARG A 157 21.05 23.84 9.31
C ARG A 157 20.00 23.38 10.33
N PRO A 158 18.76 23.88 10.24
CA PRO A 158 17.70 23.36 11.09
C PRO A 158 17.55 21.85 10.79
N TYR A 159 17.36 21.04 11.85
CA TYR A 159 16.97 19.65 11.68
C TYR A 159 15.77 19.62 10.75
N ASP A 160 15.90 18.87 9.66
CA ASP A 160 14.85 18.71 8.70
C ASP A 160 13.76 17.82 9.35
N VAL A 161 12.69 18.44 9.77
CA VAL A 161 11.53 17.73 10.31
C VAL A 161 10.59 17.48 9.14
N ASP A 162 10.69 16.30 8.56
CA ASP A 162 9.74 15.85 7.57
C ASP A 162 8.40 15.54 8.26
N SER A 163 7.35 16.25 7.91
CA SER A 163 5.99 15.89 8.30
C SER A 163 5.27 15.22 7.14
N PHE A 164 4.59 14.12 7.41
CA PHE A 164 3.74 13.44 6.44
C PHE A 164 2.47 12.93 7.10
N THR A 165 1.40 12.88 6.32
CA THR A 165 0.12 12.34 6.77
C THR A 165 0.06 10.84 6.47
N VAL A 166 -0.34 10.05 7.45
CA VAL A 166 -0.62 8.62 7.31
C VAL A 166 -2.11 8.43 7.42
N TYR A 167 -2.69 7.85 6.39
CA TYR A 167 -4.10 7.46 6.31
C TYR A 167 -4.25 5.99 6.62
N THR A 168 -5.35 5.61 7.26
CA THR A 168 -5.76 4.21 7.46
C THR A 168 -6.93 3.93 6.55
N ALA A 169 -6.74 3.01 5.61
CA ALA A 169 -7.80 2.53 4.74
C ALA A 169 -8.32 1.19 5.27
N ASN A 170 -9.63 1.00 5.23
CA ASN A 170 -10.33 -0.18 5.71
C ASN A 170 -11.23 -0.72 4.61
N LEU A 171 -11.31 -2.05 4.54
CA LEU A 171 -12.27 -2.81 3.76
C LEU A 171 -12.89 -3.86 4.68
N ASP A 172 -14.21 -3.79 4.88
CA ASP A 172 -14.97 -4.76 5.64
C ASP A 172 -15.87 -5.54 4.68
N MET A 173 -15.78 -6.88 4.71
CA MET A 173 -16.58 -7.77 3.90
C MET A 173 -17.29 -8.80 4.78
N LYS A 174 -18.60 -8.93 4.59
CA LYS A 174 -19.44 -9.85 5.32
C LYS A 174 -20.24 -10.68 4.33
N ILE A 175 -20.38 -11.99 4.58
CA ILE A 175 -21.20 -12.89 3.76
C ILE A 175 -22.25 -13.52 4.65
N ASP A 176 -23.51 -13.26 4.33
CA ASP A 176 -24.66 -13.79 5.04
C ASP A 176 -25.41 -14.78 4.16
N ARG A 177 -25.86 -15.88 4.73
CA ARG A 177 -26.76 -16.82 4.07
C ARG A 177 -28.18 -16.28 4.11
N ASN A 178 -28.86 -16.23 2.96
CA ASN A 178 -30.15 -15.55 2.85
C ASN A 178 -31.32 -16.35 3.43
N ASN A 179 -31.23 -17.69 3.53
CA ASN A 179 -32.33 -18.53 4.02
C ASN A 179 -32.56 -18.42 5.52
N ASP A 180 -31.51 -18.21 6.32
CA ASP A 180 -31.55 -18.20 7.78
C ASP A 180 -30.88 -16.96 8.39
N GLY A 181 -30.29 -16.09 7.56
CA GLY A 181 -29.55 -14.89 7.98
C GLY A 181 -28.24 -15.19 8.70
N LYS A 182 -27.75 -16.44 8.65
CA LYS A 182 -26.51 -16.81 9.32
C LYS A 182 -25.30 -16.13 8.67
N ARG A 183 -24.43 -15.51 9.48
CA ARG A 183 -23.13 -15.02 9.05
C ARG A 183 -22.21 -16.20 8.72
N LEU A 184 -21.72 -16.26 7.48
CA LEU A 184 -20.81 -17.28 6.99
C LEU A 184 -19.37 -16.80 6.94
N PHE A 185 -19.16 -15.50 6.73
CA PHE A 185 -17.85 -14.89 6.66
C PHE A 185 -17.87 -13.46 7.19
N GLU A 186 -16.81 -13.12 7.88
CA GLU A 186 -16.52 -11.74 8.30
C GLU A 186 -15.02 -11.51 8.16
N GLY A 187 -14.65 -10.58 7.26
CA GLY A 187 -13.29 -10.21 7.00
C GLY A 187 -13.08 -8.71 7.09
N LYS A 188 -11.95 -8.31 7.66
CA LYS A 188 -11.50 -6.93 7.70
C LYS A 188 -10.07 -6.85 7.16
N ALA A 189 -9.84 -6.00 6.16
CA ALA A 189 -8.52 -5.65 5.69
C ALA A 189 -8.23 -4.19 6.04
N GLU A 190 -7.04 -3.93 6.62
CA GLU A 190 -6.60 -2.60 7.01
C GLU A 190 -5.21 -2.32 6.45
N ALA A 191 -5.00 -1.14 5.87
CA ALA A 191 -3.70 -0.72 5.37
C ALA A 191 -3.39 0.73 5.76
N LYS A 192 -2.10 0.99 6.04
CA LYS A 192 -1.59 2.34 6.28
C LYS A 192 -0.90 2.85 5.02
N SER A 193 -1.32 4.04 4.56
CA SER A 193 -0.84 4.65 3.33
C SER A 193 -0.53 6.14 3.52
N ARG A 194 0.33 6.67 2.66
CA ARG A 194 0.53 8.12 2.52
C ARG A 194 -0.46 8.75 1.54
N SER A 195 -1.23 7.94 0.85
CA SER A 195 -2.29 8.35 -0.07
C SER A 195 -3.66 8.02 0.53
N ASN A 196 -4.64 8.87 0.32
CA ASN A 196 -6.05 8.67 0.67
C ASN A 196 -6.92 8.31 -0.54
N LYS A 197 -6.31 7.97 -1.68
CA LYS A 197 -7.03 7.70 -2.93
C LYS A 197 -7.67 6.32 -2.91
N LEU A 198 -8.99 6.24 -2.70
CA LEU A 198 -9.77 5.00 -2.73
C LEU A 198 -9.55 4.15 -3.99
N PRO A 199 -9.47 4.72 -5.23
CA PRO A 199 -9.23 3.93 -6.42
C PRO A 199 -7.89 3.16 -6.44
N HIS A 200 -6.94 3.55 -5.60
CA HIS A 200 -5.69 2.81 -5.43
C HIS A 200 -5.75 1.88 -4.19
N LEU A 201 -6.40 2.33 -3.12
CA LEU A 201 -6.38 1.59 -1.84
C LEU A 201 -7.34 0.39 -1.86
N VAL A 202 -8.58 0.57 -2.35
CA VAL A 202 -9.62 -0.46 -2.27
C VAL A 202 -9.32 -1.69 -3.13
N PRO A 203 -8.86 -1.59 -4.38
CA PRO A 203 -8.46 -2.78 -5.15
C PRO A 203 -7.37 -3.61 -4.45
N ASN A 204 -6.34 -2.96 -3.91
CA ASN A 204 -5.27 -3.64 -3.19
C ASN A 204 -5.77 -4.28 -1.87
N LEU A 205 -6.74 -3.67 -1.18
CA LEU A 205 -7.37 -4.27 0.01
C LEU A 205 -8.24 -5.47 -0.37
N ILE A 206 -8.93 -5.44 -1.52
CA ILE A 206 -9.68 -6.59 -2.05
C ILE A 206 -8.72 -7.73 -2.36
N GLU A 207 -7.65 -7.49 -3.12
CA GLU A 207 -6.63 -8.50 -3.41
C GLU A 207 -6.03 -9.10 -2.13
N ALA A 208 -5.71 -8.26 -1.14
CA ALA A 208 -5.23 -8.73 0.15
C ALA A 208 -6.30 -9.58 0.88
N MET A 209 -7.58 -9.19 0.83
CA MET A 209 -8.69 -9.93 1.44
C MET A 209 -8.84 -11.32 0.82
N PHE A 210 -8.63 -11.47 -0.49
CA PHE A 210 -8.79 -12.73 -1.21
C PHE A 210 -7.51 -13.57 -1.29
N THR A 211 -6.33 -13.00 -1.00
CA THR A 211 -5.09 -13.79 -0.92
C THR A 211 -5.21 -14.88 0.13
N GLY A 212 -5.29 -16.15 -0.32
CA GLY A 212 -5.50 -17.30 0.55
C GLY A 212 -6.91 -17.41 1.14
N PHE A 213 -7.92 -16.85 0.49
CA PHE A 213 -9.33 -16.93 0.90
C PHE A 213 -9.85 -18.39 0.85
N PRO A 214 -10.70 -18.83 1.79
CA PRO A 214 -11.27 -18.05 2.89
C PRO A 214 -10.37 -17.95 4.14
N GLY A 215 -9.20 -18.61 4.15
CA GLY A 215 -8.28 -18.65 5.27
C GLY A 215 -8.74 -19.52 6.43
N ASN A 216 -8.02 -19.45 7.55
CA ASN A 216 -8.44 -20.09 8.79
C ASN A 216 -9.28 -19.11 9.63
N GLY A 217 -10.35 -19.61 10.24
CA GLY A 217 -11.19 -18.76 11.11
C GLY A 217 -10.42 -18.27 12.34
N GLY A 218 -10.49 -16.94 12.58
CA GLY A 218 -9.88 -16.32 13.76
C GLY A 218 -8.40 -15.96 13.60
N GLU A 219 -7.86 -15.95 12.39
CA GLU A 219 -6.48 -15.52 12.15
C GLU A 219 -6.39 -14.05 11.69
N THR A 220 -5.28 -13.43 12.03
CA THR A 220 -4.89 -12.13 11.48
C THR A 220 -3.54 -12.30 10.79
N VAL A 221 -3.50 -12.02 9.48
CA VAL A 221 -2.31 -12.20 8.64
C VAL A 221 -1.89 -10.87 8.01
N ARG A 222 -0.60 -10.69 7.83
CA ARG A 222 -0.07 -9.57 7.05
C ARG A 222 0.16 -10.02 5.62
N ILE A 223 -0.52 -9.38 4.70
CA ILE A 223 -0.44 -9.64 3.26
C ILE A 223 0.34 -8.51 2.60
N SER A 224 1.25 -8.90 1.71
CA SER A 224 2.03 -7.96 0.88
C SER A 224 1.60 -8.14 -0.56
N VAL A 225 0.88 -7.14 -1.09
CA VAL A 225 0.41 -7.13 -2.48
C VAL A 225 1.50 -6.55 -3.36
N ALA A 226 1.80 -7.21 -4.46
CA ALA A 226 2.77 -6.73 -5.42
C ALA A 226 2.30 -5.41 -6.06
N PRO A 227 3.21 -4.48 -6.39
CA PRO A 227 2.83 -3.26 -7.07
C PRO A 227 2.25 -3.58 -8.45
N GLU A 228 1.16 -2.89 -8.83
CA GLU A 228 0.65 -2.97 -10.20
C GLU A 228 1.72 -2.51 -11.19
N GLU A 229 2.01 -3.34 -12.20
CA GLU A 229 2.83 -2.92 -13.33
C GLU A 229 2.11 -1.77 -14.05
N LYS A 230 2.75 -0.60 -14.08
CA LYS A 230 2.22 0.53 -14.85
C LYS A 230 2.20 0.13 -16.33
N ARG A 231 1.00 -0.14 -16.86
CA ARG A 231 0.74 -0.27 -18.29
C ARG A 231 0.83 1.09 -18.99
#